data_d7063c7f2db5d8ef6d74b8bccd8160d0
#
_entry.id   d7063c7f2db5d8ef6d74b8bccd8160d0
#
_cell.length_a   1.000
_cell.length_b   1.000
_cell.length_c   1.000
_cell.angle_alpha   90.00
_cell.angle_beta   90.00
_cell.angle_gamma   90.00
#
_symmetry.space_group_name_H-M   'P 1'
#
loop_
_entity.id
_entity.type
_entity.pdbx_description
1 polymer ?
#
loop_
_entity_poly.entity_id
_entity_poly.type
_entity_poly.pdbx_seq_one_letter_code
_entity_poly.pdbx_strand_id
1 'polypeptide(L)'
;MTLAGCTGEVPPLDVGCVSSADATVELGQGATAYAPPDGTLRLARGPQGGCHLDLAVRTTGLPGTRATVDFTIFDVEAAERVLTSRLVTRLAGEGEVCEASGIRALLARPWELEDRRVTVSATVTDELLRTFQDGFEATVLWPEPIEGVDEALLCGDRD
;
A
#
# COMPACT_ATOMS: atom_id res chain seq x y z
N MET A 1 -8.41 -2.64 -56.25
CA MET A 1 -8.45 -1.80 -55.03
C MET A 1 -8.87 -2.69 -53.88
N THR A 2 -7.92 -3.14 -53.07
CA THR A 2 -8.16 -4.10 -51.96
C THR A 2 -8.21 -3.30 -50.67
N LEU A 3 -9.36 -3.26 -50.02
CA LEU A 3 -9.52 -2.64 -48.72
C LEU A 3 -8.89 -3.54 -47.66
N ALA A 4 -7.78 -3.10 -47.07
CA ALA A 4 -7.18 -3.73 -45.90
C ALA A 4 -8.11 -3.45 -44.68
N GLY A 5 -8.77 -4.49 -44.19
CA GLY A 5 -9.56 -4.42 -42.97
C GLY A 5 -8.61 -4.25 -41.76
N CYS A 6 -8.76 -3.16 -41.03
CA CYS A 6 -8.18 -3.01 -39.71
C CYS A 6 -8.90 -3.99 -38.75
N THR A 7 -8.31 -5.16 -38.53
CA THR A 7 -8.66 -5.98 -37.38
C THR A 7 -8.02 -5.35 -36.15
N GLY A 8 -8.71 -4.37 -35.58
CA GLY A 8 -8.35 -3.85 -34.25
C GLY A 8 -8.59 -4.97 -33.25
N GLU A 9 -7.52 -5.53 -32.73
CA GLU A 9 -7.58 -6.39 -31.55
C GLU A 9 -8.18 -5.55 -30.42
N VAL A 10 -9.40 -5.89 -29.99
CA VAL A 10 -10.02 -5.29 -28.81
C VAL A 10 -9.15 -5.75 -27.64
N PRO A 11 -8.52 -4.82 -26.89
CA PRO A 11 -7.76 -5.23 -25.71
C PRO A 11 -8.69 -6.02 -24.79
N PRO A 12 -8.19 -7.08 -24.15
CA PRO A 12 -8.99 -7.87 -23.22
C PRO A 12 -9.62 -6.92 -22.19
N LEU A 13 -10.93 -7.05 -22.00
CA LEU A 13 -11.64 -6.36 -20.95
C LEU A 13 -10.90 -6.67 -19.64
N ASP A 14 -10.51 -5.64 -18.91
CA ASP A 14 -9.98 -5.77 -17.54
C ASP A 14 -11.01 -6.60 -16.77
N VAL A 15 -10.75 -7.87 -16.63
CA VAL A 15 -11.63 -8.76 -15.84
C VAL A 15 -11.35 -8.38 -14.40
N GLY A 16 -12.19 -7.50 -13.87
CA GLY A 16 -12.07 -7.04 -12.48
C GLY A 16 -12.17 -8.20 -11.50
N CYS A 17 -11.88 -7.91 -10.26
CA CYS A 17 -11.97 -8.87 -9.17
C CYS A 17 -13.38 -9.42 -9.04
N VAL A 18 -13.50 -10.73 -8.81
CA VAL A 18 -14.79 -11.41 -8.72
C VAL A 18 -15.32 -11.33 -7.29
N SER A 19 -16.59 -11.00 -7.17
CA SER A 19 -17.27 -10.96 -5.85
C SER A 19 -17.55 -12.35 -5.32
N SER A 20 -17.31 -12.55 -4.02
CA SER A 20 -17.79 -13.73 -3.29
C SER A 20 -18.53 -13.31 -2.02
N ALA A 21 -19.25 -14.29 -1.43
CA ALA A 21 -19.99 -14.05 -0.18
C ALA A 21 -19.04 -13.89 1.02
N ASP A 22 -17.90 -14.57 0.98
CA ASP A 22 -16.90 -14.61 2.06
C ASP A 22 -15.73 -13.66 1.75
N ALA A 23 -16.08 -12.40 1.43
CA ALA A 23 -15.08 -11.39 1.11
C ALA A 23 -14.18 -11.07 2.31
N THR A 24 -12.87 -10.98 2.08
CA THR A 24 -11.87 -10.65 3.10
C THR A 24 -10.89 -9.59 2.61
N VAL A 25 -10.24 -8.95 3.55
CA VAL A 25 -9.16 -7.99 3.31
C VAL A 25 -8.01 -8.34 4.23
N GLU A 26 -6.81 -8.33 3.70
CA GLU A 26 -5.55 -8.47 4.41
C GLU A 26 -4.69 -7.24 4.14
N LEU A 27 -4.26 -6.56 5.20
CA LEU A 27 -3.30 -5.47 5.12
C LEU A 27 -1.88 -6.03 5.20
N GLY A 28 -1.01 -5.54 4.36
CA GLY A 28 0.38 -5.96 4.29
C GLY A 28 1.30 -4.84 3.85
N GLN A 29 2.44 -5.21 3.35
CA GLN A 29 3.48 -4.33 2.87
C GLN A 29 3.91 -4.69 1.45
N GLY A 30 4.55 -3.75 0.74
CA GLY A 30 5.14 -4.00 -0.56
C GLY A 30 4.97 -2.88 -1.56
N ALA A 31 6.06 -2.56 -2.26
CA ALA A 31 6.10 -1.50 -3.26
C ALA A 31 5.49 -1.93 -4.61
N THR A 32 5.66 -3.19 -4.99
CA THR A 32 5.27 -3.72 -6.32
C THR A 32 4.35 -4.94 -6.25
N ALA A 33 4.30 -5.62 -5.12
CA ALA A 33 3.45 -6.77 -4.86
C ALA A 33 3.10 -6.82 -3.38
N TYR A 34 2.01 -7.48 -3.04
CA TYR A 34 1.64 -7.72 -1.66
C TYR A 34 2.63 -8.69 -1.00
N ALA A 35 3.07 -8.34 0.20
CA ALA A 35 3.75 -9.22 1.12
C ALA A 35 3.04 -9.19 2.48
N PRO A 36 2.84 -10.34 3.13
CA PRO A 36 2.26 -10.38 4.47
C PRO A 36 3.18 -9.66 5.47
N PRO A 37 2.64 -9.13 6.57
CA PRO A 37 3.45 -8.54 7.62
C PRO A 37 4.41 -9.57 8.22
N ASP A 38 5.66 -9.17 8.42
CA ASP A 38 6.71 -10.00 9.03
C ASP A 38 7.20 -9.44 10.38
N GLY A 39 6.50 -8.42 10.90
CA GLY A 39 6.84 -7.72 12.14
C GLY A 39 7.79 -6.55 11.92
N THR A 40 8.19 -6.27 10.68
CA THR A 40 9.03 -5.12 10.33
C THR A 40 8.42 -4.30 9.20
N LEU A 41 8.65 -3.00 9.20
CA LEU A 41 8.33 -2.08 8.12
C LEU A 41 9.56 -1.24 7.80
N ARG A 42 10.11 -1.41 6.60
CA ARG A 42 11.28 -0.63 6.19
C ARG A 42 10.86 0.65 5.49
N LEU A 43 11.43 1.78 5.93
CA LEU A 43 11.31 3.04 5.21
C LEU A 43 11.91 2.91 3.80
N ALA A 44 11.16 3.35 2.81
CA ALA A 44 11.60 3.44 1.43
C ALA A 44 11.91 4.90 1.06
N ARG A 45 12.92 5.08 0.22
CA ARG A 45 13.33 6.41 -0.25
C ARG A 45 12.51 6.81 -1.45
N GLY A 46 11.98 8.02 -1.40
CA GLY A 46 11.31 8.62 -2.55
C GLY A 46 12.29 9.28 -3.53
N PRO A 47 11.97 9.36 -4.82
CA PRO A 47 12.85 9.95 -5.84
C PRO A 47 13.08 11.46 -5.67
N GLN A 48 12.28 12.13 -4.85
CA GLN A 48 12.38 13.57 -4.59
C GLN A 48 12.98 13.90 -3.22
N GLY A 49 13.62 12.93 -2.58
CA GLY A 49 14.03 13.03 -1.18
C GLY A 49 12.81 12.85 -0.26
N GLY A 50 13.02 12.35 0.90
CA GLY A 50 11.95 11.98 1.83
C GLY A 50 11.70 10.47 1.84
N CYS A 51 11.13 10.01 2.93
CA CYS A 51 10.88 8.60 3.14
C CYS A 51 9.41 8.31 3.36
N HIS A 52 9.01 7.12 2.98
CA HIS A 52 7.65 6.63 3.13
C HIS A 52 7.66 5.14 3.48
N LEU A 53 6.54 4.64 3.92
CA LEU A 53 6.30 3.21 4.04
C LEU A 53 5.46 2.76 2.84
N ASP A 54 5.83 1.64 2.22
CA ASP A 54 5.05 1.01 1.17
C ASP A 54 4.11 -0.02 1.77
N LEU A 55 2.81 0.30 1.78
CA LEU A 55 1.75 -0.59 2.22
C LEU A 55 1.13 -1.31 1.02
N ALA A 56 0.47 -2.42 1.30
CA ALA A 56 -0.26 -3.18 0.32
C ALA A 56 -1.55 -3.76 0.92
N VAL A 57 -2.53 -4.00 0.08
CA VAL A 57 -3.80 -4.64 0.44
C VAL A 57 -4.01 -5.83 -0.48
N ARG A 58 -4.33 -6.99 0.10
CA ARG A 58 -4.85 -8.15 -0.61
C ARG A 58 -6.32 -8.29 -0.27
N THR A 59 -7.12 -8.56 -1.27
CA THR A 59 -8.56 -8.75 -1.11
C THR A 59 -8.97 -10.09 -1.70
N THR A 60 -9.93 -10.74 -1.08
CA THR A 60 -10.57 -11.93 -1.65
C THR A 60 -12.06 -11.65 -1.74
N GLY A 61 -12.66 -11.90 -2.90
CA GLY A 61 -14.09 -11.75 -3.11
C GLY A 61 -14.64 -10.32 -3.04
N LEU A 62 -13.79 -9.29 -3.16
CA LEU A 62 -14.23 -7.91 -3.36
C LEU A 62 -14.46 -7.68 -4.86
N PRO A 63 -15.64 -7.18 -5.27
CA PRO A 63 -15.92 -6.88 -6.66
C PRO A 63 -15.23 -5.61 -7.13
N GLY A 64 -15.05 -5.53 -8.44
CA GLY A 64 -14.64 -4.31 -9.10
C GLY A 64 -13.14 -4.18 -9.27
N THR A 65 -12.70 -3.00 -9.66
CA THR A 65 -11.30 -2.68 -9.97
C THR A 65 -10.72 -1.64 -9.03
N ARG A 66 -11.52 -1.12 -8.10
CA ARG A 66 -11.12 -0.04 -7.20
C ARG A 66 -11.62 -0.28 -5.78
N ALA A 67 -10.84 0.22 -4.84
CA ALA A 67 -11.26 0.32 -3.45
C ALA A 67 -10.81 1.66 -2.85
N THR A 68 -11.57 2.16 -1.89
CA THR A 68 -11.11 3.25 -1.03
C THR A 68 -10.41 2.64 0.18
N VAL A 69 -9.19 3.08 0.44
CA VAL A 69 -8.40 2.64 1.59
C VAL A 69 -8.19 3.84 2.52
N ASP A 70 -8.74 3.75 3.71
CA ASP A 70 -8.46 4.66 4.83
C ASP A 70 -7.47 3.96 5.74
N PHE A 71 -6.26 4.47 5.89
CA PHE A 71 -5.28 3.87 6.79
C PHE A 71 -4.76 4.85 7.83
N THR A 72 -4.35 4.31 8.95
CA THR A 72 -3.78 5.03 10.09
C THR A 72 -2.52 4.32 10.54
N ILE A 73 -1.48 5.11 10.82
CA ILE A 73 -0.26 4.66 11.50
C ILE A 73 -0.23 5.31 12.87
N PHE A 74 -0.06 4.49 13.89
CA PHE A 74 -0.04 4.90 15.29
C PHE A 74 1.28 4.46 15.93
N ASP A 75 2.04 5.40 16.52
CA ASP A 75 3.23 5.10 17.31
C ASP A 75 2.77 4.58 18.68
N VAL A 76 3.09 3.32 18.96
CA VAL A 76 2.67 2.65 20.20
C VAL A 76 3.37 3.24 21.42
N GLU A 77 4.63 3.65 21.29
CA GLU A 77 5.45 4.14 22.38
C GLU A 77 5.15 5.59 22.73
N ALA A 78 4.96 6.44 21.73
CA ALA A 78 4.54 7.82 21.92
C ALA A 78 3.04 7.96 22.22
N ALA A 79 2.27 6.89 22.04
CA ALA A 79 0.81 6.86 22.14
C ALA A 79 0.14 7.92 21.26
N GLU A 80 0.66 8.15 20.07
CA GLU A 80 0.16 9.17 19.14
C GLU A 80 -0.08 8.66 17.72
N ARG A 81 -0.99 9.35 17.05
CA ARG A 81 -1.26 9.10 15.64
C ARG A 81 -0.23 9.83 14.78
N VAL A 82 0.55 9.07 14.02
CA VAL A 82 1.58 9.59 13.13
C VAL A 82 1.00 10.04 11.79
N LEU A 83 0.08 9.24 11.25
CA LEU A 83 -0.49 9.48 9.93
C LEU A 83 -1.91 8.93 9.84
N THR A 84 -2.77 9.66 9.16
CA THR A 84 -4.03 9.15 8.62
C THR A 84 -4.13 9.59 7.18
N SER A 85 -4.46 8.69 6.30
CA SER A 85 -4.62 8.98 4.88
C SER A 85 -5.79 8.21 4.28
N ARG A 86 -6.39 8.80 3.27
CA ARG A 86 -7.46 8.21 2.48
C ARG A 86 -7.10 8.29 1.01
N LEU A 87 -7.22 7.18 0.32
CA LEU A 87 -6.94 7.13 -1.11
C LEU A 87 -7.88 6.14 -1.80
N VAL A 88 -8.07 6.35 -3.10
CA VAL A 88 -8.68 5.37 -3.98
C VAL A 88 -7.57 4.65 -4.70
N THR A 89 -7.51 3.35 -4.57
CA THR A 89 -6.50 2.50 -5.23
C THR A 89 -7.15 1.57 -6.25
N ARG A 90 -6.37 1.16 -7.24
CA ARG A 90 -6.77 0.13 -8.18
C ARG A 90 -6.42 -1.24 -7.60
N LEU A 91 -7.38 -2.15 -7.64
CA LEU A 91 -7.16 -3.57 -7.37
C LEU A 91 -6.78 -4.25 -8.68
N ALA A 92 -5.70 -5.00 -8.66
CA ALA A 92 -5.20 -5.77 -9.80
C ALA A 92 -5.11 -7.25 -9.43
N GLY A 93 -5.56 -8.11 -10.32
CA GLY A 93 -5.55 -9.55 -10.13
C GLY A 93 -6.54 -10.23 -11.06
N GLU A 94 -6.59 -11.55 -10.97
CA GLU A 94 -7.52 -12.39 -11.71
C GLU A 94 -8.32 -13.26 -10.75
N GLY A 95 -9.64 -13.35 -10.98
CA GLY A 95 -10.54 -14.16 -10.15
C GLY A 95 -10.87 -13.51 -8.81
N GLU A 96 -10.90 -14.27 -7.75
CA GLU A 96 -11.34 -13.79 -6.43
C GLU A 96 -10.27 -13.01 -5.68
N VAL A 97 -8.97 -13.24 -5.97
CA VAL A 97 -7.86 -12.60 -5.26
C VAL A 97 -7.33 -11.42 -6.06
N CYS A 98 -7.35 -10.26 -5.45
CA CYS A 98 -6.82 -9.04 -6.02
C CYS A 98 -5.95 -8.28 -5.02
N GLU A 99 -5.02 -7.48 -5.54
CA GLU A 99 -4.05 -6.76 -4.72
C GLU A 99 -3.94 -5.30 -5.16
N ALA A 100 -3.61 -4.44 -4.20
CA ALA A 100 -3.07 -3.12 -4.44
C ALA A 100 -1.77 -2.99 -3.65
N SER A 101 -0.68 -2.66 -4.32
CA SER A 101 0.64 -2.45 -3.72
C SER A 101 1.16 -1.05 -3.99
N GLY A 102 2.26 -0.67 -3.33
CA GLY A 102 2.84 0.66 -3.48
C GLY A 102 1.94 1.78 -2.94
N ILE A 103 1.11 1.48 -1.94
CA ILE A 103 0.33 2.48 -1.22
C ILE A 103 1.29 3.23 -0.31
N ARG A 104 1.67 4.45 -0.71
CA ARG A 104 2.71 5.22 -0.02
C ARG A 104 2.15 5.96 1.18
N ALA A 105 2.62 5.57 2.35
CA ALA A 105 2.42 6.32 3.59
C ALA A 105 3.54 7.36 3.73
N LEU A 106 3.29 8.59 3.26
CA LEU A 106 4.24 9.69 3.31
C LEU A 106 4.34 10.22 4.73
N LEU A 107 5.52 10.15 5.32
CA LEU A 107 5.78 10.56 6.70
C LEU A 107 6.42 11.96 6.71
N ALA A 108 5.88 12.84 7.55
CA ALA A 108 6.44 14.18 7.71
C ALA A 108 7.79 14.17 8.43
N ARG A 109 7.94 13.27 9.41
CA ARG A 109 9.12 13.12 10.25
C ARG A 109 9.49 11.65 10.41
N PRO A 110 10.00 11.01 9.32
CA PRO A 110 10.27 9.57 9.32
C PRO A 110 11.32 9.14 10.34
N TRP A 111 12.28 10.03 10.68
CA TRP A 111 13.33 9.78 11.66
C TRP A 111 12.79 9.56 13.10
N GLU A 112 11.62 10.09 13.43
CA GLU A 112 11.01 9.88 14.75
C GLU A 112 10.47 8.46 14.92
N LEU A 113 10.32 7.73 13.82
CA LEU A 113 9.81 6.35 13.84
C LEU A 113 10.89 5.29 13.77
N GLU A 114 12.17 5.67 13.61
CA GLU A 114 13.27 4.69 13.59
C GLU A 114 13.26 3.84 14.87
N ASP A 115 13.29 2.50 14.69
CA ASP A 115 13.21 1.49 15.74
C ASP A 115 11.95 1.56 16.62
N ARG A 116 10.96 2.37 16.23
CA ARG A 116 9.67 2.46 16.93
C ARG A 116 8.72 1.37 16.49
N ARG A 117 7.95 0.91 17.45
CA ARG A 117 6.83 0.01 17.19
C ARG A 117 5.60 0.81 16.80
N VAL A 118 5.03 0.46 15.66
CA VAL A 118 3.81 1.09 15.14
C VAL A 118 2.71 0.06 14.95
N THR A 119 1.47 0.52 15.09
CA THR A 119 0.29 -0.20 14.62
C THR A 119 -0.15 0.43 13.31
N VAL A 120 -0.29 -0.38 12.27
CA VAL A 120 -0.89 0.02 11.00
C VAL A 120 -2.27 -0.60 10.92
N SER A 121 -3.29 0.22 10.70
CA SER A 121 -4.66 -0.22 10.54
C SER A 121 -5.26 0.37 9.28
N ALA A 122 -6.11 -0.38 8.59
CA ALA A 122 -6.83 0.10 7.42
C ALA A 122 -8.29 -0.30 7.45
N THR A 123 -9.12 0.58 6.88
CA THR A 123 -10.49 0.28 6.49
C THR A 123 -10.55 0.34 4.97
N VAL A 124 -10.94 -0.75 4.35
CA VAL A 124 -11.11 -0.86 2.90
C VAL A 124 -12.59 -0.85 2.58
N THR A 125 -13.00 0.07 1.71
CA THR A 125 -14.38 0.18 1.23
C THR A 125 -14.42 -0.19 -0.23
N ASP A 126 -15.22 -1.18 -0.59
CA ASP A 126 -15.39 -1.64 -1.97
C ASP A 126 -16.41 -0.77 -2.77
N GLU A 127 -16.60 -1.09 -4.04
CA GLU A 127 -17.52 -0.39 -4.92
C GLU A 127 -19.00 -0.57 -4.53
N LEU A 128 -19.31 -1.58 -3.71
CA LEU A 128 -20.66 -1.80 -3.14
C LEU A 128 -20.84 -1.13 -1.77
N LEU A 129 -19.87 -0.32 -1.34
CA LEU A 129 -19.84 0.38 -0.06
C LEU A 129 -19.78 -0.56 1.17
N ARG A 130 -19.35 -1.81 0.99
CA ARG A 130 -19.03 -2.70 2.10
C ARG A 130 -17.68 -2.32 2.67
N THR A 131 -17.52 -2.40 3.98
CA THR A 131 -16.30 -2.04 4.68
C THR A 131 -15.66 -3.24 5.36
N PHE A 132 -14.35 -3.33 5.26
CA PHE A 132 -13.53 -4.37 5.84
C PHE A 132 -12.39 -3.71 6.60
N GLN A 133 -11.95 -4.32 7.70
CA GLN A 133 -10.87 -3.78 8.52
C GLN A 133 -9.82 -4.84 8.74
N ASP A 134 -8.57 -4.41 8.69
CA ASP A 134 -7.43 -5.23 9.07
C ASP A 134 -6.30 -4.33 9.60
N GLY A 135 -5.31 -4.94 10.24
CA GLY A 135 -4.17 -4.23 10.78
C GLY A 135 -3.10 -5.15 11.34
N PHE A 136 -1.91 -4.60 11.53
CA PHE A 136 -0.77 -5.31 12.10
C PHE A 136 0.13 -4.38 12.90
N GLU A 137 0.97 -4.97 13.73
CA GLU A 137 2.07 -4.27 14.41
C GLU A 137 3.40 -4.58 13.74
N ALA A 138 4.28 -3.58 13.68
CA ALA A 138 5.63 -3.74 13.14
C ALA A 138 6.59 -2.76 13.78
N THR A 139 7.88 -3.09 13.76
CA THR A 139 8.96 -2.15 14.07
C THR A 139 9.40 -1.46 12.78
N VAL A 140 9.49 -0.14 12.81
CA VAL A 140 9.94 0.65 11.65
C VAL A 140 11.46 0.61 11.58
N LEU A 141 11.98 0.17 10.45
CA LEU A 141 13.41 0.12 10.18
C LEU A 141 13.83 1.23 9.22
N TRP A 142 15.02 1.78 9.45
CA TRP A 142 15.62 2.73 8.54
C TRP A 142 15.87 2.11 7.15
N PRO A 143 15.92 2.90 6.07
CA PRO A 143 16.26 2.38 4.75
C PRO A 143 17.65 1.72 4.77
N GLU A 144 17.85 0.73 3.93
CA GLU A 144 19.19 0.16 3.78
C GLU A 144 20.19 1.22 3.32
N PRO A 145 21.40 1.28 3.93
CA PRO A 145 22.42 2.23 3.53
C PRO A 145 22.79 2.06 2.05
N ILE A 146 23.00 3.17 1.36
CA ILE A 146 23.58 3.16 0.01
C ILE A 146 25.03 3.61 0.14
N GLU A 147 25.96 2.79 -0.34
CA GLU A 147 27.39 3.09 -0.30
C GLU A 147 27.67 4.46 -0.95
N GLY A 148 28.36 5.35 -0.22
CA GLY A 148 28.75 6.69 -0.68
C GLY A 148 27.63 7.75 -0.63
N VAL A 149 26.49 7.45 -0.05
CA VAL A 149 25.40 8.43 0.14
C VAL A 149 25.22 8.71 1.63
N ASP A 150 25.22 10.00 2.00
CA ASP A 150 24.93 10.43 3.38
C ASP A 150 23.47 10.13 3.73
N GLU A 151 23.25 9.34 4.77
CA GLU A 151 21.94 8.90 5.20
C GLU A 151 21.04 10.07 5.65
N ALA A 152 21.62 11.13 6.21
CA ALA A 152 20.90 12.32 6.64
C ALA A 152 20.20 13.03 5.48
N LEU A 153 20.78 12.98 4.28
CA LEU A 153 20.21 13.60 3.08
C LEU A 153 19.04 12.81 2.47
N LEU A 154 18.75 11.62 2.96
CA LEU A 154 17.85 10.68 2.28
C LEU A 154 16.41 10.66 2.79
N CYS A 155 16.20 11.04 4.05
CA CYS A 155 14.87 11.05 4.68
C CYS A 155 14.53 12.37 5.38
N GLY A 156 15.25 13.43 5.09
CA GLY A 156 15.14 14.73 5.75
C GLY A 156 16.14 14.88 6.91
N ASP A 157 16.42 16.14 7.27
CA ASP A 157 17.34 16.47 8.35
C ASP A 157 16.78 16.02 9.71
N ARG A 158 17.66 15.47 10.51
CA ARG A 158 17.40 15.14 11.93
C ARG A 158 17.54 16.37 12.86
N ASP A 159 17.69 17.59 12.28
CA ASP A 159 17.88 18.84 13.03
C ASP A 159 16.60 19.39 13.66
#